data_475ae64014ca86709c64e388baa1f535
#
_entry.id   475ae64014ca86709c64e388baa1f535
#
_cell.length_a   1.000
_cell.length_b   1.000
_cell.length_c   1.000
_cell.angle_alpha   90.00
_cell.angle_beta   90.00
_cell.angle_gamma   90.00
#
_symmetry.space_group_name_H-M   'P 1'
#
loop_
_entity.id
_entity.type
_entity.pdbx_description
1 polymer ?
#
loop_
_entity_poly.entity_id
_entity_poly.type
_entity_poly.pdbx_seq_one_letter_code
_entity_poly.pdbx_strand_id
1 'polypeptide(L)'
;MRIVIPTNDKKGLDDQIVDHFGRCLTYTFLNEKGEVLEIIDNTSEHMGGTGLPPELMKKHGAEVLLCQELGPRALNLCQQLGIDVYVCQAKTVKEIFDLWKKNKIKKADSSNVCEEHKI
;
A
#
# COMPACT_ATOMS: atom_id res chain seq x y z
N MET A 1 -6.88 13.84 1.43
CA MET A 1 -6.17 12.61 1.89
C MET A 1 -5.81 11.75 0.69
N ARG A 2 -4.62 11.20 0.68
CA ARG A 2 -4.16 10.34 -0.40
C ARG A 2 -3.85 8.95 0.15
N ILE A 3 -4.55 7.97 -0.40
CA ILE A 3 -4.49 6.57 0.02
C ILE A 3 -3.84 5.77 -1.10
N VAL A 4 -2.77 5.01 -0.79
CA VAL A 4 -2.04 4.24 -1.78
C VAL A 4 -2.27 2.74 -1.59
N ILE A 5 -2.40 2.02 -2.70
CA ILE A 5 -2.63 0.57 -2.70
C ILE A 5 -1.71 -0.04 -3.76
N PRO A 6 -0.89 -1.06 -3.39
CA PRO A 6 -0.04 -1.74 -4.38
C PRO A 6 -0.89 -2.61 -5.30
N THR A 7 -0.74 -2.41 -6.60
CA THR A 7 -1.58 -3.03 -7.61
C THR A 7 -0.77 -3.70 -8.71
N ASN A 8 -1.44 -4.51 -9.54
CA ASN A 8 -0.81 -5.30 -10.59
C ASN A 8 -0.85 -4.64 -11.97
N ASP A 9 -1.80 -3.73 -12.17
CA ASP A 9 -2.05 -3.13 -13.48
C ASP A 9 -2.52 -1.67 -13.29
N LYS A 10 -3.25 -1.14 -14.23
CA LYS A 10 -3.78 0.23 -14.18
C LYS A 10 -5.31 0.25 -14.32
N LYS A 11 -5.98 -0.66 -13.62
CA LYS A 11 -7.43 -0.83 -13.69
C LYS A 11 -8.22 -0.06 -12.65
N GLY A 12 -7.54 0.71 -11.78
CA GLY A 12 -8.21 1.50 -10.75
C GLY A 12 -8.87 0.64 -9.69
N LEU A 13 -10.14 0.89 -9.41
CA LEU A 13 -10.88 0.20 -8.35
C LEU A 13 -11.02 -1.32 -8.59
N ASP A 14 -10.99 -1.74 -9.84
CA ASP A 14 -11.13 -3.16 -10.20
C ASP A 14 -9.80 -3.90 -10.23
N ASP A 15 -8.68 -3.19 -10.00
CA ASP A 15 -7.36 -3.80 -10.02
C ASP A 15 -7.17 -4.73 -8.82
N GLN A 16 -6.32 -5.72 -9.00
CA GLN A 16 -5.97 -6.65 -7.94
C GLN A 16 -4.85 -6.10 -7.08
N ILE A 17 -4.96 -6.32 -5.78
CA ILE A 17 -3.91 -5.97 -4.83
C ILE A 17 -2.82 -7.04 -4.91
N VAL A 18 -1.56 -6.60 -4.95
CA VAL A 18 -0.42 -7.51 -5.01
C VAL A 18 0.02 -7.82 -3.59
N ASP A 19 0.25 -9.11 -3.29
CA ASP A 19 0.64 -9.56 -1.95
C ASP A 19 2.07 -9.17 -1.58
N HIS A 20 2.96 -8.96 -2.55
CA HIS A 20 4.32 -8.47 -2.28
C HIS A 20 4.38 -6.95 -2.46
N PHE A 21 4.21 -6.25 -1.37
CA PHE A 21 4.14 -4.81 -1.29
C PHE A 21 5.20 -4.06 -2.12
N GLY A 22 6.46 -4.45 -2.04
CA GLY A 22 7.55 -3.77 -2.75
C GLY A 22 7.74 -4.20 -4.19
N ARG A 23 7.09 -5.27 -4.63
CA ARG A 23 7.26 -5.86 -5.95
C ARG A 23 6.04 -5.74 -6.84
N CYS A 24 5.10 -4.92 -6.48
CA CYS A 24 3.94 -4.65 -7.32
C CYS A 24 4.37 -3.87 -8.57
N LEU A 25 3.59 -3.96 -9.63
CA LEU A 25 3.90 -3.25 -10.87
C LEU A 25 3.49 -1.79 -10.82
N THR A 26 2.42 -1.49 -10.09
CA THR A 26 1.87 -0.13 -10.01
C THR A 26 1.43 0.19 -8.60
N TYR A 27 1.23 1.49 -8.33
CA TYR A 27 0.59 1.98 -7.11
C TYR A 27 -0.60 2.82 -7.51
N THR A 28 -1.77 2.47 -6.98
CA THR A 28 -3.02 3.19 -7.22
C THR A 28 -3.30 4.13 -6.06
N PHE A 29 -3.53 5.40 -6.35
CA PHE A 29 -3.82 6.42 -5.34
C PHE A 29 -5.29 6.80 -5.39
N LEU A 30 -5.95 6.78 -4.24
CA LEU A 30 -7.34 7.19 -4.07
C LEU A 30 -7.44 8.36 -3.10
N ASN A 31 -8.55 9.10 -3.18
CA ASN A 31 -8.90 10.03 -2.11
C ASN A 31 -9.82 9.35 -1.09
N GLU A 32 -10.23 10.07 -0.06
CA GLU A 32 -11.08 9.53 1.02
C GLU A 32 -12.49 9.18 0.54
N LYS A 33 -12.86 9.58 -0.66
CA LYS A 33 -14.15 9.24 -1.27
C LYS A 33 -14.06 7.99 -2.15
N GLY A 34 -12.86 7.46 -2.33
CA GLY A 34 -12.64 6.29 -3.17
C GLY A 34 -12.45 6.61 -4.65
N GLU A 35 -12.23 7.88 -4.98
CA GLU A 35 -11.95 8.29 -6.35
C GLU A 35 -10.48 8.08 -6.68
N VAL A 36 -10.20 7.56 -7.87
CA VAL A 36 -8.82 7.34 -8.31
C VAL A 36 -8.19 8.69 -8.68
N LEU A 37 -7.10 9.03 -7.98
CA LEU A 37 -6.36 10.27 -8.20
C LEU A 37 -5.28 10.09 -9.25
N GLU A 38 -4.52 9.00 -9.16
CA GLU A 38 -3.47 8.67 -10.12
C GLU A 38 -3.07 7.22 -9.95
N ILE A 39 -2.45 6.67 -10.98
CA ILE A 39 -1.85 5.34 -10.95
C ILE A 39 -0.43 5.51 -11.49
N ILE A 40 0.55 5.15 -10.69
CA ILE A 40 1.96 5.31 -11.06
C ILE A 40 2.64 3.96 -11.20
N ASP A 41 3.69 3.91 -12.00
CA ASP A 41 4.53 2.73 -12.09
C ASP A 41 5.41 2.63 -10.85
N ASN A 42 5.72 1.40 -10.44
CA ASN A 42 6.65 1.18 -9.35
C ASN A 42 8.08 1.35 -9.86
N THR A 43 8.66 2.50 -9.62
CA THR A 43 10.02 2.83 -10.03
C THR A 43 11.03 2.71 -8.89
N SER A 44 10.66 1.99 -7.82
CA SER A 44 11.55 1.76 -6.69
C SER A 44 12.67 0.79 -7.03
N GLU A 45 13.66 0.68 -6.17
CA GLU A 45 14.82 -0.20 -6.39
C GLU A 45 14.42 -1.68 -6.47
N HIS A 46 13.31 -2.08 -5.86
CA HIS A 46 12.81 -3.45 -5.95
C HIS A 46 12.40 -3.83 -7.37
N MET A 47 12.15 -2.82 -8.22
CA MET A 47 11.77 -3.03 -9.62
C MET A 47 12.82 -2.46 -10.57
N GLY A 48 14.08 -2.38 -10.12
CA GLY A 48 15.19 -1.91 -10.94
C GLY A 48 15.34 -0.40 -11.03
N GLY A 49 14.54 0.36 -10.30
CA GLY A 49 14.63 1.81 -10.22
C GLY A 49 15.48 2.27 -9.03
N THR A 50 15.11 3.39 -8.43
CA THR A 50 15.83 3.97 -7.30
C THR A 50 14.88 4.24 -6.13
N GLY A 51 15.44 4.24 -4.92
CA GLY A 51 14.69 4.52 -3.71
C GLY A 51 13.87 3.35 -3.21
N LEU A 52 13.35 3.47 -2.01
CA LEU A 52 12.54 2.43 -1.39
C LEU A 52 11.05 2.69 -1.66
N PRO A 53 10.20 1.64 -1.70
CA PRO A 53 8.77 1.82 -1.96
C PRO A 53 8.07 2.86 -1.08
N PRO A 54 8.25 2.88 0.26
CA PRO A 54 7.63 3.93 1.07
C PRO A 54 8.08 5.34 0.71
N GLU A 55 9.33 5.52 0.29
CA GLU A 55 9.82 6.82 -0.15
C GLU A 55 9.12 7.29 -1.42
N LEU A 56 8.91 6.37 -2.36
CA LEU A 56 8.17 6.66 -3.58
C LEU A 56 6.73 7.08 -3.27
N MET A 57 6.08 6.34 -2.37
CA MET A 57 4.72 6.67 -1.93
C MET A 57 4.66 8.05 -1.30
N LYS A 58 5.60 8.36 -0.41
CA LYS A 58 5.65 9.66 0.27
C LYS A 58 5.87 10.80 -0.71
N LYS A 59 6.71 10.57 -1.72
CA LYS A 59 6.96 11.56 -2.78
C LYS A 59 5.65 11.94 -3.49
N HIS A 60 4.73 11.00 -3.63
CA HIS A 60 3.42 11.23 -4.23
C HIS A 60 2.34 11.60 -3.21
N GLY A 61 2.73 11.94 -1.99
CA GLY A 61 1.84 12.48 -0.98
C GLY A 61 1.01 11.47 -0.22
N ALA A 62 1.41 10.19 -0.20
CA ALA A 62 0.66 9.16 0.51
C ALA A 62 0.58 9.46 2.00
N GLU A 63 -0.61 9.31 2.57
CA GLU A 63 -0.87 9.42 4.00
C GLU A 63 -1.31 8.10 4.60
N VAL A 64 -1.94 7.24 3.77
CA VAL A 64 -2.44 5.92 4.18
C VAL A 64 -2.02 4.89 3.14
N LEU A 65 -1.54 3.74 3.62
CA LEU A 65 -1.23 2.58 2.77
C LEU A 65 -2.18 1.44 3.15
N LEU A 66 -2.88 0.91 2.15
CA LEU A 66 -3.72 -0.28 2.31
C LEU A 66 -3.07 -1.41 1.51
N CYS A 67 -2.70 -2.51 2.17
CA CYS A 67 -2.01 -3.61 1.51
C CYS A 67 -2.39 -4.96 2.12
N GLN A 68 -2.00 -6.05 1.44
CA GLN A 68 -2.28 -7.40 1.95
C GLN A 68 -1.25 -7.80 3.00
N GLU A 69 0.02 -7.47 2.78
CA GLU A 69 1.07 -7.77 3.74
C GLU A 69 2.29 -6.87 3.50
N LEU A 70 3.10 -6.70 4.54
CA LEU A 70 4.39 -6.04 4.41
C LEU A 70 5.27 -6.49 5.57
N GLY A 71 6.58 -6.40 5.38
CA GLY A 71 7.55 -6.77 6.40
C GLY A 71 7.78 -5.66 7.43
N PRO A 72 8.46 -5.99 8.54
CA PRO A 72 8.72 -5.03 9.62
C PRO A 72 9.53 -3.81 9.19
N ARG A 73 10.47 -3.97 8.27
CA ARG A 73 11.29 -2.85 7.79
C ARG A 73 10.46 -1.83 7.01
N ALA A 74 9.58 -2.33 6.14
CA ALA A 74 8.69 -1.45 5.38
C ALA A 74 7.73 -0.72 6.29
N LEU A 75 7.17 -1.43 7.28
CA LEU A 75 6.28 -0.80 8.27
C LEU A 75 7.01 0.31 9.03
N ASN A 76 8.21 0.02 9.52
CA ASN A 76 8.99 0.99 10.27
C ASN A 76 9.27 2.26 9.44
N LEU A 77 9.65 2.08 8.18
CA LEU A 77 9.92 3.21 7.30
C LEU A 77 8.64 4.02 7.01
N CYS A 78 7.52 3.34 6.79
CA CYS A 78 6.23 4.03 6.61
C CYS A 78 5.90 4.89 7.83
N GLN A 79 6.09 4.33 9.04
CA GLN A 79 5.83 5.06 10.27
C GLN A 79 6.73 6.29 10.39
N GLN A 80 8.00 6.17 10.04
CA GLN A 80 8.94 7.30 10.05
C GLN A 80 8.52 8.40 9.07
N LEU A 81 7.92 8.02 7.95
CA LEU A 81 7.47 8.94 6.92
C LEU A 81 6.05 9.47 7.14
N GLY A 82 5.41 9.08 8.23
CA GLY A 82 4.05 9.52 8.56
C GLY A 82 2.97 8.87 7.73
N ILE A 83 3.22 7.66 7.20
CA ILE A 83 2.23 6.90 6.44
C ILE A 83 1.59 5.88 7.37
N ASP A 84 0.27 5.97 7.56
CA ASP A 84 -0.48 4.98 8.34
C ASP A 84 -0.72 3.74 7.49
N VAL A 85 -0.43 2.56 8.02
CA VAL A 85 -0.51 1.29 7.28
C VAL A 85 -1.64 0.43 7.83
N TYR A 86 -2.48 -0.11 6.93
CA TYR A 86 -3.54 -1.05 7.28
C TYR A 86 -3.37 -2.31 6.43
N VAL A 87 -3.48 -3.48 7.04
CA VAL A 87 -3.22 -4.77 6.42
C VAL A 87 -4.48 -5.63 6.41
N CYS A 88 -4.85 -6.16 5.25
CA CYS A 88 -6.03 -7.00 5.10
C CYS A 88 -5.88 -7.88 3.85
N GLN A 89 -6.43 -9.09 3.90
CA GLN A 89 -6.36 -10.04 2.77
C GLN A 89 -7.45 -9.81 1.71
N ALA A 90 -7.82 -8.58 1.48
CA ALA A 90 -8.75 -8.22 0.40
C ALA A 90 -8.07 -8.39 -0.96
N LYS A 91 -8.86 -8.68 -2.00
CA LYS A 91 -8.33 -9.00 -3.33
C LYS A 91 -8.26 -7.81 -4.28
N THR A 92 -9.21 -6.88 -4.18
CA THR A 92 -9.28 -5.74 -5.09
C THR A 92 -9.15 -4.42 -4.35
N VAL A 93 -8.79 -3.39 -5.10
CA VAL A 93 -8.67 -2.01 -4.58
C VAL A 93 -9.99 -1.59 -3.93
N LYS A 94 -11.10 -1.80 -4.63
CA LYS A 94 -12.42 -1.44 -4.11
C LYS A 94 -12.74 -2.15 -2.80
N GLU A 95 -12.44 -3.45 -2.72
CA GLU A 95 -12.74 -4.25 -1.53
C GLU A 95 -11.98 -3.74 -0.30
N ILE A 96 -10.66 -3.53 -0.43
CA ILE A 96 -9.87 -3.09 0.71
C ILE A 96 -10.24 -1.65 1.11
N PHE A 97 -10.53 -0.81 0.15
CA PHE A 97 -10.95 0.56 0.43
C PHE A 97 -12.28 0.56 1.21
N ASP A 98 -13.26 -0.23 0.78
CA ASP A 98 -14.55 -0.32 1.47
C ASP A 98 -14.40 -0.81 2.90
N LEU A 99 -13.55 -1.83 3.12
CA LEU A 99 -13.29 -2.35 4.46
C LEU A 99 -12.62 -1.31 5.34
N TRP A 100 -11.66 -0.57 4.81
CA TRP A 100 -10.99 0.49 5.54
C TRP A 100 -11.98 1.60 5.90
N LYS A 101 -12.81 2.01 4.96
CA LYS A 101 -13.80 3.07 5.17
C LYS A 101 -14.80 2.71 6.27
N LYS A 102 -15.11 1.42 6.42
CA LYS A 102 -16.03 0.90 7.45
C LYS A 102 -15.32 0.56 8.76
N ASN A 103 -14.05 0.91 8.91
CA ASN A 103 -13.23 0.61 10.09
C ASN A 103 -13.14 -0.89 10.39
N LYS A 104 -13.09 -1.72 9.34
CA LYS A 104 -13.01 -3.18 9.49
C LYS A 104 -11.60 -3.73 9.30
N ILE A 105 -10.61 -2.88 9.19
CA ILE A 105 -9.21 -3.28 9.05
C ILE A 105 -8.41 -2.72 10.21
N LYS A 106 -7.54 -3.55 10.77
CA LYS A 106 -6.65 -3.11 11.84
C LYS A 106 -5.47 -2.34 11.28
N LYS A 107 -5.09 -1.27 11.95
CA LYS A 107 -3.85 -0.57 11.66
C LYS A 107 -2.68 -1.49 11.94
N ALA A 108 -1.70 -1.52 11.04
CA ALA A 108 -0.54 -2.38 11.18
C ALA A 108 0.38 -1.91 12.31
N ASP A 109 0.86 -2.85 13.09
CA ASP A 109 1.88 -2.60 14.12
C ASP A 109 2.80 -3.83 14.18
N SER A 110 3.74 -3.85 15.11
CA SER A 110 4.72 -4.93 15.20
C SER A 110 4.11 -6.31 15.47
N SER A 111 2.87 -6.37 15.96
CA SER A 111 2.20 -7.64 16.29
C SER A 111 1.47 -8.27 15.12
N ASN A 112 1.14 -7.51 14.06
CA ASN A 112 0.35 -8.03 12.95
C ASN A 112 1.01 -7.88 11.57
N VAL A 113 2.31 -7.61 11.52
CA VAL A 113 3.05 -7.66 10.26
C VAL A 113 3.45 -9.10 9.94
N CYS A 114 3.92 -9.33 8.72
CA CYS A 114 4.26 -10.65 8.21
C CYS A 114 5.41 -11.29 8.99
N GLU A 115 5.14 -12.32 9.81
CA GLU A 115 6.13 -12.95 10.64
C GLU A 115 7.21 -13.71 9.85
N GLU A 116 6.83 -14.33 8.73
CA GLU A 116 7.77 -15.08 7.90
C GLU A 116 8.85 -14.20 7.30
N HIS A 117 8.66 -12.90 7.23
CA HIS A 117 9.66 -11.99 6.72
C HIS A 117 10.71 -11.58 7.76
N LYS A 118 10.55 -12.03 9.00
CA LYS A 118 11.50 -11.78 10.07
C LYS A 118 12.61 -12.81 10.13
N ILE A 119 12.43 -13.91 9.45
CA ILE A 119 13.31 -15.06 9.53
C ILE A 119 14.25 -15.12 8.36
#